data_eb070e76edaa4d68b54b5239162e5132
#
_entry.id   eb070e76edaa4d68b54b5239162e5132
#
_cell.length_a   1.000
_cell.length_b   1.000
_cell.length_c   1.000
_cell.angle_alpha   90.00
_cell.angle_beta   90.00
_cell.angle_gamma   90.00
#
_symmetry.space_group_name_H-M   'P 1'
#
loop_
_entity.id
_entity.type
_entity.pdbx_description
1 polymer ?
#
loop_
_entity_poly.entity_id
_entity_poly.type
_entity_poly.pdbx_seq_one_letter_code
_entity_poly.pdbx_strand_id
1 'polypeptide(L)'
;ADKRPESSSDRQPEDISNGPTVAFAKDAARENDVFVQVSLYEQVARDDGLGFNTAVLVAPNGEIAAQTRKLHIPVTEGYFEDCYFAQGPSDNPYPLHRIAVDSADINLGLPTCWDEWFPEVARNYGLKGADLLCYPTAIGSEPDHPEFNTRPLWKSVIVGHAIANGLFIAAPNRTGMEGLIRFYGGSFIADPFGRVLVEAPEDEEAALVAEIDLSHRQDWLQLFPFFATRRPDTYS
;
A
#
# COMPACT_ATOMS: atom_id res chain seq x y z
N ALA A 1 -12.74 14.66 -11.57
CA ALA A 1 -13.50 15.61 -10.76
C ALA A 1 -12.86 16.98 -10.94
N ASP A 2 -13.53 17.88 -11.65
CA ASP A 2 -12.99 19.20 -11.98
C ASP A 2 -13.01 20.16 -10.78
N LYS A 3 -13.52 19.72 -9.64
CA LYS A 3 -13.60 20.52 -8.41
C LYS A 3 -13.66 19.62 -7.18
N ARG A 4 -13.16 20.16 -6.06
CA ARG A 4 -13.34 19.53 -4.76
C ARG A 4 -14.83 19.21 -4.53
N PRO A 5 -15.19 17.98 -4.13
CA PRO A 5 -16.58 17.61 -3.87
C PRO A 5 -17.21 18.51 -2.80
N GLU A 6 -18.39 19.09 -3.13
CA GLU A 6 -19.10 20.00 -2.22
C GLU A 6 -19.95 19.26 -1.17
N SER A 7 -20.24 17.97 -1.40
CA SER A 7 -21.09 17.19 -0.50
C SER A 7 -20.65 15.73 -0.37
N SER A 8 -21.04 15.13 0.75
CA SER A 8 -20.82 13.72 1.06
C SER A 8 -21.87 12.75 0.49
N SER A 9 -22.76 13.21 -0.39
CA SER A 9 -23.90 12.41 -0.86
C SER A 9 -23.52 11.11 -1.58
N ASP A 10 -22.32 11.05 -2.13
CA ASP A 10 -21.86 9.91 -2.93
C ASP A 10 -20.89 8.99 -2.15
N ARG A 11 -20.75 9.21 -0.84
CA ARG A 11 -19.93 8.34 0.01
C ARG A 11 -20.61 6.99 0.17
N GLN A 12 -19.90 5.92 -0.13
CA GLN A 12 -20.36 4.55 0.04
C GLN A 12 -19.34 3.74 0.85
N PRO A 13 -19.19 4.04 2.15
CA PRO A 13 -18.30 3.25 3.00
C PRO A 13 -18.88 1.86 3.23
N GLU A 14 -17.98 0.88 3.44
CA GLU A 14 -18.31 -0.50 3.68
C GLU A 14 -18.06 -0.90 5.14
N ASP A 15 -18.87 -1.82 5.66
CA ASP A 15 -18.56 -2.50 6.91
C ASP A 15 -17.34 -3.41 6.71
N ILE A 16 -16.33 -3.24 7.56
CA ILE A 16 -15.07 -3.99 7.44
C ILE A 16 -15.23 -5.49 7.64
N SER A 17 -16.31 -5.94 8.28
CA SER A 17 -16.53 -7.36 8.57
C SER A 17 -17.33 -8.06 7.48
N ASN A 18 -18.26 -7.35 6.84
CA ASN A 18 -19.29 -7.94 5.96
C ASN A 18 -19.50 -7.16 4.66
N GLY A 19 -18.76 -6.08 4.41
CA GLY A 19 -18.86 -5.30 3.17
C GLY A 19 -18.49 -6.14 1.94
N PRO A 20 -18.93 -5.73 0.74
CA PRO A 20 -18.74 -6.50 -0.48
C PRO A 20 -17.28 -6.77 -0.81
N THR A 21 -16.37 -5.81 -0.55
CA THR A 21 -14.93 -5.98 -0.80
C THR A 21 -14.31 -7.07 0.08
N VAL A 22 -14.66 -7.07 1.38
CA VAL A 22 -14.14 -8.09 2.31
C VAL A 22 -14.82 -9.45 2.05
N ALA A 23 -16.09 -9.48 1.68
CA ALA A 23 -16.77 -10.72 1.29
C ALA A 23 -16.07 -11.38 0.09
N PHE A 24 -15.79 -10.60 -0.96
CA PHE A 24 -15.00 -11.06 -2.10
C PHE A 24 -13.63 -11.63 -1.67
N ALA A 25 -12.91 -10.91 -0.81
CA ALA A 25 -11.59 -11.35 -0.34
C ALA A 25 -11.68 -12.66 0.46
N LYS A 26 -12.71 -12.83 1.29
CA LYS A 26 -12.96 -14.06 2.07
C LYS A 26 -13.23 -15.26 1.17
N ASP A 27 -14.04 -15.07 0.15
CA ASP A 27 -14.37 -16.14 -0.80
C ASP A 27 -13.14 -16.51 -1.63
N ALA A 28 -12.44 -15.53 -2.20
CA ALA A 28 -11.21 -15.75 -2.97
C ALA A 28 -10.12 -16.44 -2.14
N ALA A 29 -9.94 -16.06 -0.87
CA ALA A 29 -8.96 -16.67 0.02
C ALA A 29 -9.27 -18.15 0.28
N ARG A 30 -10.53 -18.48 0.57
CA ARG A 30 -10.96 -19.87 0.81
C ARG A 30 -10.88 -20.74 -0.43
N GLU A 31 -11.37 -20.23 -1.57
CA GLU A 31 -11.41 -20.98 -2.82
C GLU A 31 -10.03 -21.34 -3.35
N ASN A 32 -9.03 -20.49 -3.11
CA ASN A 32 -7.69 -20.66 -3.65
C ASN A 32 -6.63 -21.04 -2.59
N ASP A 33 -7.01 -21.15 -1.32
CA ASP A 33 -6.12 -21.46 -0.20
C ASP A 33 -4.92 -20.47 -0.11
N VAL A 34 -5.20 -19.16 -0.24
CA VAL A 34 -4.20 -18.09 -0.25
C VAL A 34 -4.57 -16.95 0.69
N PHE A 35 -3.58 -16.14 1.09
CA PHE A 35 -3.85 -14.83 1.67
C PHE A 35 -4.29 -13.86 0.59
N VAL A 36 -5.35 -13.09 0.86
CA VAL A 36 -5.85 -12.06 -0.06
C VAL A 36 -5.83 -10.70 0.62
N GLN A 37 -5.11 -9.76 0.03
CA GLN A 37 -5.15 -8.37 0.45
C GLN A 37 -6.10 -7.57 -0.42
N VAL A 38 -6.94 -6.76 0.23
CA VAL A 38 -7.82 -5.78 -0.41
C VAL A 38 -7.70 -4.43 0.29
N SER A 39 -8.13 -3.35 -0.38
CA SER A 39 -8.27 -2.03 0.21
C SER A 39 -9.70 -1.55 0.02
N LEU A 40 -10.26 -0.91 1.05
CA LEU A 40 -11.66 -0.49 1.04
C LEU A 40 -11.88 0.84 1.78
N TYR A 41 -13.00 1.49 1.49
CA TYR A 41 -13.51 2.62 2.25
C TYR A 41 -14.27 2.11 3.47
N GLU A 42 -13.60 2.08 4.62
CA GLU A 42 -14.14 1.55 5.88
C GLU A 42 -15.16 2.50 6.49
N GLN A 43 -16.34 1.98 6.80
CA GLN A 43 -17.37 2.67 7.57
C GLN A 43 -17.02 2.65 9.05
N VAL A 44 -17.03 3.83 9.68
CA VAL A 44 -16.84 3.99 11.12
C VAL A 44 -17.80 5.03 11.66
N ALA A 45 -18.14 4.92 12.95
CA ALA A 45 -18.95 5.93 13.63
C ALA A 45 -18.07 7.12 14.02
N ARG A 46 -18.17 8.23 13.28
CA ARG A 46 -17.44 9.48 13.51
C ARG A 46 -18.36 10.70 13.33
N ASP A 47 -18.15 11.72 14.14
CA ASP A 47 -18.95 12.95 14.10
C ASP A 47 -18.74 13.76 12.81
N ASP A 48 -17.55 13.66 12.19
CA ASP A 48 -17.23 14.31 10.93
C ASP A 48 -17.77 13.57 9.69
N GLY A 49 -18.32 12.38 9.88
CA GLY A 49 -18.87 11.53 8.83
C GLY A 49 -17.81 10.95 7.89
N LEU A 50 -16.51 11.06 8.21
CA LEU A 50 -15.42 10.44 7.46
C LEU A 50 -15.29 8.96 7.84
N GLY A 51 -14.80 8.16 6.91
CA GLY A 51 -14.33 6.80 7.18
C GLY A 51 -12.81 6.71 7.08
N PHE A 52 -12.29 5.51 6.89
CA PHE A 52 -10.86 5.29 6.64
C PHE A 52 -10.63 4.58 5.30
N ASN A 53 -9.50 4.86 4.69
CA ASN A 53 -8.95 4.00 3.65
C ASN A 53 -8.17 2.88 4.36
N THR A 54 -8.68 1.65 4.28
CA THR A 54 -8.18 0.53 5.09
C THR A 54 -7.74 -0.63 4.21
N ALA A 55 -6.48 -1.02 4.34
CA ALA A 55 -5.98 -2.28 3.81
C ALA A 55 -6.32 -3.43 4.76
N VAL A 56 -6.86 -4.51 4.23
CA VAL A 56 -7.26 -5.72 4.96
C VAL A 56 -6.58 -6.93 4.34
N LEU A 57 -6.04 -7.80 5.17
CA LEU A 57 -5.53 -9.11 4.77
C LEU A 57 -6.45 -10.20 5.28
N VAL A 58 -6.94 -11.02 4.39
CA VAL A 58 -7.77 -12.20 4.71
C VAL A 58 -6.93 -13.45 4.56
N ALA A 59 -6.97 -14.33 5.58
CA ALA A 59 -6.26 -15.60 5.59
C ALA A 59 -7.02 -16.68 4.79
N PRO A 60 -6.38 -17.81 4.44
CA PRO A 60 -7.00 -18.91 3.71
C PRO A 60 -8.28 -19.48 4.34
N ASN A 61 -8.40 -19.42 5.67
CA ASN A 61 -9.62 -19.82 6.39
C ASN A 61 -10.77 -18.80 6.26
N GLY A 62 -10.54 -17.65 5.59
CA GLY A 62 -11.49 -16.56 5.42
C GLY A 62 -11.63 -15.62 6.62
N GLU A 63 -10.74 -15.70 7.61
CA GLU A 63 -10.70 -14.74 8.71
C GLU A 63 -9.84 -13.52 8.35
N ILE A 64 -10.19 -12.36 8.90
CA ILE A 64 -9.35 -11.16 8.76
C ILE A 64 -8.12 -11.35 9.64
N ALA A 65 -6.95 -11.53 9.01
CA ALA A 65 -5.68 -11.72 9.68
C ALA A 65 -4.99 -10.40 10.06
N ALA A 66 -5.22 -9.34 9.29
CA ALA A 66 -4.59 -8.04 9.50
C ALA A 66 -5.40 -6.89 8.92
N GLN A 67 -5.22 -5.70 9.49
CA GLN A 67 -5.75 -4.46 8.95
C GLN A 67 -4.82 -3.28 9.25
N THR A 68 -4.75 -2.33 8.32
CA THR A 68 -3.99 -1.09 8.49
C THR A 68 -4.73 0.06 7.83
N ARG A 69 -4.93 1.15 8.55
CA ARG A 69 -5.55 2.38 8.05
C ARG A 69 -4.49 3.30 7.48
N LYS A 70 -4.73 3.82 6.29
CA LYS A 70 -3.85 4.77 5.60
C LYS A 70 -3.54 5.97 6.48
N LEU A 71 -2.26 6.32 6.59
CA LEU A 71 -1.81 7.40 7.47
C LEU A 71 -1.90 8.76 6.78
N HIS A 72 -1.39 8.85 5.55
CA HIS A 72 -1.27 10.10 4.82
C HIS A 72 -2.40 10.22 3.80
N ILE A 73 -3.16 11.30 3.91
CA ILE A 73 -4.32 11.56 3.05
C ILE A 73 -3.93 12.65 2.04
N PRO A 74 -3.91 12.35 0.72
CA PRO A 74 -3.58 13.35 -0.29
C PRO A 74 -4.70 14.41 -0.42
N VAL A 75 -4.25 15.65 -0.62
CA VAL A 75 -5.11 16.80 -0.89
C VAL A 75 -4.49 17.59 -2.04
N THR A 76 -4.60 17.04 -3.23
CA THR A 76 -4.12 17.66 -4.48
C THR A 76 -5.24 17.64 -5.51
N GLU A 77 -5.08 18.37 -6.61
CA GLU A 77 -6.10 18.44 -7.66
C GLU A 77 -6.43 17.03 -8.20
N GLY A 78 -7.71 16.69 -8.19
CA GLY A 78 -8.21 15.36 -8.54
C GLY A 78 -8.16 14.32 -7.41
N TYR A 79 -7.35 14.54 -6.36
CA TYR A 79 -7.16 13.62 -5.24
C TYR A 79 -7.56 14.28 -3.91
N PHE A 80 -8.81 14.68 -3.77
CA PHE A 80 -9.36 15.27 -2.54
C PHE A 80 -9.84 14.19 -1.57
N GLU A 81 -8.91 13.33 -1.14
CA GLU A 81 -9.24 12.19 -0.29
C GLU A 81 -9.70 12.63 1.12
N ASP A 82 -9.33 13.81 1.57
CA ASP A 82 -9.78 14.40 2.83
C ASP A 82 -11.29 14.67 2.88
N CYS A 83 -11.98 14.61 1.75
CA CYS A 83 -13.45 14.63 1.68
C CYS A 83 -14.08 13.31 2.10
N TYR A 84 -13.33 12.22 2.17
CA TYR A 84 -13.80 10.85 2.42
C TYR A 84 -13.14 10.21 3.61
N PHE A 85 -11.82 10.39 3.76
CA PHE A 85 -10.99 9.64 4.69
C PHE A 85 -10.40 10.51 5.78
N ALA A 86 -10.48 10.02 7.01
CA ALA A 86 -9.66 10.49 8.11
C ALA A 86 -8.27 9.86 8.04
N GLN A 87 -7.29 10.54 8.62
CA GLN A 87 -5.95 9.99 8.82
C GLN A 87 -6.00 8.78 9.76
N GLY A 88 -5.21 7.77 9.48
CA GLY A 88 -5.05 6.60 10.34
C GLY A 88 -4.56 6.98 11.75
N PRO A 89 -4.78 6.11 12.75
CA PRO A 89 -4.47 6.41 14.15
C PRO A 89 -2.96 6.52 14.39
N SER A 90 -2.56 7.43 15.29
CA SER A 90 -1.16 7.69 15.63
C SER A 90 -0.60 6.82 16.76
N ASP A 91 -1.43 6.08 17.48
CA ASP A 91 -1.03 5.21 18.59
C ASP A 91 -0.30 3.93 18.12
N ASN A 92 -0.66 3.40 16.95
CA ASN A 92 0.07 2.31 16.29
C ASN A 92 0.11 2.56 14.77
N PRO A 93 0.87 3.56 14.30
CA PRO A 93 0.82 4.01 12.91
C PRO A 93 1.39 3.01 11.90
N TYR A 94 2.27 2.11 12.34
CA TYR A 94 2.96 1.14 11.50
C TYR A 94 2.78 -0.28 12.07
N PRO A 95 1.58 -0.85 12.02
CA PRO A 95 1.33 -2.19 12.54
C PRO A 95 2.04 -3.22 11.68
N LEU A 96 2.82 -4.11 12.31
CA LEU A 96 3.48 -5.21 11.65
C LEU A 96 2.70 -6.49 11.91
N HIS A 97 2.40 -7.22 10.85
CA HIS A 97 1.60 -8.42 10.88
C HIS A 97 2.46 -9.64 10.54
N ARG A 98 2.57 -10.58 11.48
CA ARG A 98 3.25 -11.84 11.22
C ARG A 98 2.26 -12.85 10.67
N ILE A 99 2.55 -13.37 9.48
CA ILE A 99 1.78 -14.41 8.83
C ILE A 99 2.66 -15.63 8.58
N ALA A 100 2.08 -16.82 8.70
CA ALA A 100 2.74 -18.06 8.34
C ALA A 100 2.29 -18.49 6.95
N VAL A 101 3.25 -18.71 6.05
CA VAL A 101 3.03 -19.22 4.70
C VAL A 101 3.92 -20.44 4.53
N ASP A 102 3.34 -21.63 4.38
CA ASP A 102 4.06 -22.88 4.36
C ASP A 102 4.97 -23.06 5.59
N SER A 103 6.28 -23.09 5.38
CA SER A 103 7.30 -23.22 6.45
C SER A 103 7.97 -21.90 6.83
N ALA A 104 7.52 -20.78 6.28
CA ALA A 104 8.10 -19.46 6.51
C ALA A 104 7.16 -18.53 7.27
N ASP A 105 7.73 -17.77 8.21
CA ASP A 105 7.05 -16.62 8.80
C ASP A 105 7.43 -15.36 8.03
N ILE A 106 6.44 -14.58 7.65
CA ILE A 106 6.61 -13.30 6.93
C ILE A 106 6.09 -12.18 7.79
N ASN A 107 6.90 -11.16 8.00
CA ASN A 107 6.50 -9.91 8.65
C ASN A 107 6.00 -8.92 7.58
N LEU A 108 4.71 -8.72 7.52
CA LEU A 108 4.03 -7.94 6.49
C LEU A 108 3.60 -6.58 7.02
N GLY A 109 3.90 -5.52 6.28
CA GLY A 109 3.31 -4.19 6.44
C GLY A 109 2.30 -3.91 5.33
N LEU A 110 1.20 -3.24 5.68
CA LEU A 110 0.09 -2.92 4.77
C LEU A 110 -0.15 -1.40 4.66
N PRO A 111 0.88 -0.59 4.37
CA PRO A 111 0.65 0.82 4.05
C PRO A 111 -0.11 0.97 2.73
N THR A 112 -0.64 2.18 2.45
CA THR A 112 -1.55 2.34 1.30
C THR A 112 -1.20 3.58 0.48
N CYS A 113 -1.03 3.43 -0.84
CA CYS A 113 -1.01 4.49 -1.85
C CYS A 113 -0.11 5.67 -1.46
N TRP A 114 -0.68 6.83 -1.06
CA TRP A 114 0.06 8.05 -0.71
C TRP A 114 1.16 7.84 0.35
N ASP A 115 1.03 6.82 1.20
CA ASP A 115 2.07 6.41 2.17
C ASP A 115 3.40 6.04 1.48
N GLU A 116 3.37 5.69 0.18
CA GLU A 116 4.54 5.33 -0.64
C GLU A 116 5.56 6.46 -0.78
N TRP A 117 5.09 7.71 -0.69
CA TRP A 117 5.95 8.87 -0.90
C TRP A 117 6.79 9.25 0.33
N PHE A 118 6.41 8.74 1.51
CA PHE A 118 7.02 9.12 2.78
C PHE A 118 8.10 8.12 3.21
N PRO A 119 9.39 8.55 3.20
CA PRO A 119 10.51 7.69 3.63
C PRO A 119 10.32 7.15 5.05
N GLU A 120 9.64 7.89 5.92
CA GLU A 120 9.34 7.51 7.29
C GLU A 120 8.50 6.25 7.37
N VAL A 121 7.57 6.03 6.43
CA VAL A 121 6.70 4.85 6.41
C VAL A 121 7.54 3.60 6.21
N ALA A 122 8.27 3.50 5.11
CA ALA A 122 9.10 2.35 4.80
C ALA A 122 10.21 2.16 5.87
N ARG A 123 10.78 3.27 6.38
CA ARG A 123 11.80 3.22 7.44
C ARG A 123 11.28 2.63 8.73
N ASN A 124 10.11 3.03 9.19
CA ASN A 124 9.52 2.52 10.43
C ASN A 124 9.16 1.04 10.31
N TYR A 125 8.58 0.61 9.19
CA TYR A 125 8.34 -0.81 8.94
C TYR A 125 9.64 -1.61 8.88
N GLY A 126 10.66 -1.12 8.18
CA GLY A 126 11.97 -1.78 8.09
C GLY A 126 12.65 -1.94 9.45
N LEU A 127 12.57 -0.91 10.31
CA LEU A 127 13.11 -0.94 11.69
C LEU A 127 12.35 -1.90 12.59
N LYS A 128 11.06 -2.11 12.38
CA LYS A 128 10.25 -3.10 13.09
C LYS A 128 10.49 -4.53 12.57
N GLY A 129 11.23 -4.69 11.48
CA GLY A 129 11.57 -6.00 10.92
C GLY A 129 10.62 -6.50 9.84
N ALA A 130 9.92 -5.61 9.14
CA ALA A 130 9.13 -5.99 7.97
C ALA A 130 10.01 -6.68 6.92
N ASP A 131 9.47 -7.70 6.29
CA ASP A 131 10.07 -8.39 5.15
C ASP A 131 9.46 -7.89 3.83
N LEU A 132 8.15 -7.68 3.82
CA LEU A 132 7.37 -7.25 2.67
C LEU A 132 6.46 -6.09 3.04
N LEU A 133 6.40 -5.06 2.19
CA LEU A 133 5.35 -4.04 2.20
C LEU A 133 4.46 -4.23 0.96
N CYS A 134 3.15 -4.12 1.17
CA CYS A 134 2.20 -4.15 0.09
C CYS A 134 1.36 -2.87 0.09
N TYR A 135 1.46 -2.10 -1.01
CA TYR A 135 0.82 -0.80 -1.18
C TYR A 135 -0.30 -0.88 -2.22
N PRO A 136 -1.56 -1.15 -1.84
CA PRO A 136 -2.67 -1.01 -2.77
C PRO A 136 -2.79 0.47 -3.19
N THR A 137 -2.72 0.71 -4.50
CA THR A 137 -2.50 2.05 -5.04
C THR A 137 -3.50 2.40 -6.14
N ALA A 138 -3.94 3.66 -6.17
CA ALA A 138 -4.66 4.27 -7.26
C ALA A 138 -4.03 5.63 -7.57
N ILE A 139 -2.91 5.62 -8.31
CA ILE A 139 -2.17 6.82 -8.71
C ILE A 139 -2.11 6.92 -10.24
N GLY A 140 -2.19 8.14 -10.75
CA GLY A 140 -2.23 8.43 -12.17
C GLY A 140 -1.69 9.80 -12.49
N SER A 141 -2.17 10.37 -13.61
CA SER A 141 -1.80 11.70 -14.07
C SER A 141 -2.21 12.79 -13.09
N GLU A 142 -1.47 13.89 -13.14
CA GLU A 142 -1.77 15.11 -12.40
C GLU A 142 -2.67 16.02 -13.27
N PRO A 143 -3.96 16.20 -12.94
CA PRO A 143 -4.89 16.96 -13.80
C PRO A 143 -4.49 18.42 -14.02
N ASP A 144 -3.82 19.04 -13.06
CA ASP A 144 -3.31 20.43 -13.13
C ASP A 144 -1.90 20.55 -13.74
N HIS A 145 -1.24 19.42 -14.00
CA HIS A 145 0.09 19.33 -14.63
C HIS A 145 0.15 18.25 -15.71
N PRO A 146 -0.71 18.31 -16.75
CA PRO A 146 -0.91 17.21 -17.71
C PRO A 146 0.35 16.89 -18.55
N GLU A 147 1.29 17.81 -18.66
CA GLU A 147 2.57 17.62 -19.36
C GLU A 147 3.62 16.88 -18.53
N PHE A 148 3.37 16.68 -17.24
CA PHE A 148 4.35 16.10 -16.33
C PHE A 148 4.01 14.64 -15.99
N ASN A 149 4.85 13.70 -16.45
CA ASN A 149 4.69 12.29 -16.12
C ASN A 149 5.35 11.97 -14.78
N THR A 150 4.55 11.77 -13.75
CA THR A 150 5.00 11.45 -12.39
C THR A 150 5.31 9.95 -12.18
N ARG A 151 4.91 9.07 -13.07
CA ARG A 151 5.12 7.61 -12.96
C ARG A 151 6.57 7.19 -12.71
N PRO A 152 7.59 7.71 -13.44
CA PRO A 152 8.98 7.34 -13.18
C PRO A 152 9.45 7.72 -11.77
N LEU A 153 8.95 8.85 -11.23
CA LEU A 153 9.28 9.31 -9.88
C LEU A 153 8.65 8.40 -8.84
N TRP A 154 7.37 8.05 -8.99
CA TRP A 154 6.64 7.10 -8.15
C TRP A 154 7.39 5.78 -8.04
N LYS A 155 7.74 5.16 -9.16
CA LYS A 155 8.51 3.91 -9.20
C LYS A 155 9.88 4.06 -8.51
N SER A 156 10.59 5.16 -8.80
CA SER A 156 11.93 5.41 -8.25
C SER A 156 11.92 5.55 -6.73
N VAL A 157 10.93 6.25 -6.17
CA VAL A 157 10.77 6.41 -4.72
C VAL A 157 10.55 5.06 -4.05
N ILE A 158 9.62 4.24 -4.57
CA ILE A 158 9.29 2.92 -4.01
C ILE A 158 10.51 1.98 -4.07
N VAL A 159 11.20 1.91 -5.22
CA VAL A 159 12.44 1.13 -5.35
C VAL A 159 13.52 1.63 -4.41
N GLY A 160 13.66 2.96 -4.25
CA GLY A 160 14.56 3.55 -3.27
C GLY A 160 14.24 3.14 -1.83
N HIS A 161 12.96 3.00 -1.48
CA HIS A 161 12.53 2.48 -0.18
C HIS A 161 12.88 1.01 0.01
N ALA A 162 12.73 0.18 -1.02
CA ALA A 162 13.14 -1.23 -0.99
C ALA A 162 14.63 -1.35 -0.66
N ILE A 163 15.48 -0.62 -1.37
CA ILE A 163 16.94 -0.60 -1.17
C ILE A 163 17.31 -0.08 0.23
N ALA A 164 16.81 1.11 0.60
CA ALA A 164 17.22 1.80 1.82
C ALA A 164 16.76 1.11 3.11
N ASN A 165 15.80 0.17 3.02
CA ASN A 165 15.23 -0.51 4.18
C ASN A 165 15.33 -2.04 4.09
N GLY A 166 15.93 -2.58 3.04
CA GLY A 166 16.05 -4.02 2.83
C GLY A 166 14.70 -4.71 2.76
N LEU A 167 13.77 -4.20 1.94
CA LEU A 167 12.39 -4.65 1.89
C LEU A 167 12.05 -5.21 0.51
N PHE A 168 11.22 -6.26 0.48
CA PHE A 168 10.40 -6.51 -0.70
C PHE A 168 9.23 -5.53 -0.69
N ILE A 169 8.84 -5.04 -1.86
CA ILE A 169 7.68 -4.16 -2.02
C ILE A 169 6.84 -4.63 -3.19
N ALA A 170 5.53 -4.85 -2.92
CA ALA A 170 4.52 -5.05 -3.94
C ALA A 170 3.65 -3.79 -4.02
N ALA A 171 3.59 -3.19 -5.20
CA ALA A 171 2.83 -1.98 -5.49
C ALA A 171 1.82 -2.24 -6.62
N PRO A 172 0.67 -2.90 -6.32
CA PRO A 172 -0.41 -2.99 -7.29
C PRO A 172 -1.03 -1.61 -7.49
N ASN A 173 -1.16 -1.19 -8.75
CA ASN A 173 -1.74 0.10 -9.10
C ASN A 173 -2.90 -0.06 -10.07
N ARG A 174 -3.90 0.79 -9.91
CA ARG A 174 -5.05 0.90 -10.80
C ARG A 174 -4.62 1.31 -12.22
N THR A 175 -5.36 0.86 -13.23
CA THR A 175 -5.25 1.29 -14.62
C THR A 175 -6.58 1.87 -15.12
N GLY A 176 -6.56 2.60 -16.24
CA GLY A 176 -7.75 3.15 -16.89
C GLY A 176 -8.00 4.63 -16.55
N MET A 177 -9.20 5.10 -16.90
CA MET A 177 -9.60 6.50 -16.79
C MET A 177 -10.74 6.69 -15.79
N GLU A 178 -10.65 7.74 -14.99
CA GLU A 178 -11.77 8.24 -14.19
C GLU A 178 -11.74 9.77 -14.14
N GLY A 179 -12.79 10.39 -14.71
CA GLY A 179 -12.80 11.84 -14.87
C GLY A 179 -11.59 12.33 -15.65
N LEU A 180 -10.79 13.20 -15.04
CA LEU A 180 -9.55 13.74 -15.64
C LEU A 180 -8.31 12.91 -15.31
N ILE A 181 -8.41 11.92 -14.43
CA ILE A 181 -7.27 11.11 -13.99
C ILE A 181 -7.11 9.90 -14.92
N ARG A 182 -5.93 9.76 -15.51
CA ARG A 182 -5.48 8.53 -16.14
C ARG A 182 -4.58 7.79 -15.17
N PHE A 183 -5.09 6.70 -14.59
CA PHE A 183 -4.27 5.81 -13.76
C PHE A 183 -3.29 5.07 -14.64
N TYR A 184 -2.01 5.16 -14.33
CA TYR A 184 -0.99 4.67 -15.25
C TYR A 184 -0.61 3.20 -15.08
N GLY A 185 -1.39 2.41 -14.29
CA GLY A 185 -1.08 1.00 -14.13
C GLY A 185 0.35 0.76 -13.68
N GLY A 186 1.08 -0.07 -14.39
CA GLY A 186 2.49 -0.30 -14.13
C GLY A 186 2.75 -0.90 -12.75
N SER A 187 1.81 -1.71 -12.22
CA SER A 187 2.01 -2.48 -10.98
C SER A 187 3.33 -3.22 -11.01
N PHE A 188 4.04 -3.34 -9.89
CA PHE A 188 5.32 -4.04 -9.86
C PHE A 188 5.63 -4.66 -8.49
N ILE A 189 6.59 -5.60 -8.50
CA ILE A 189 7.20 -6.15 -7.30
C ILE A 189 8.70 -5.88 -7.38
N ALA A 190 9.27 -5.29 -6.32
CA ALA A 190 10.69 -5.00 -6.18
C ALA A 190 11.30 -5.78 -5.02
N ASP A 191 12.59 -6.10 -5.13
CA ASP A 191 13.37 -6.77 -4.10
C ASP A 191 14.28 -5.80 -3.31
N PRO A 192 14.90 -6.26 -2.20
CA PRO A 192 15.81 -5.45 -1.38
C PRO A 192 17.03 -4.88 -2.12
N PHE A 193 17.42 -5.47 -3.24
CA PHE A 193 18.53 -4.98 -4.07
C PHE A 193 18.10 -3.91 -5.08
N GLY A 194 16.80 -3.56 -5.11
CA GLY A 194 16.23 -2.59 -6.03
C GLY A 194 15.92 -3.15 -7.43
N ARG A 195 15.96 -4.47 -7.60
CA ARG A 195 15.55 -5.11 -8.85
C ARG A 195 14.03 -5.17 -8.92
N VAL A 196 13.47 -4.77 -10.04
CA VAL A 196 12.05 -5.00 -10.35
C VAL A 196 11.92 -6.43 -10.84
N LEU A 197 11.32 -7.30 -10.03
CA LEU A 197 11.17 -8.72 -10.32
C LEU A 197 10.14 -8.96 -11.43
N VAL A 198 9.07 -8.19 -11.40
CA VAL A 198 8.00 -8.23 -12.39
C VAL A 198 7.31 -6.87 -12.44
N GLU A 199 6.82 -6.48 -13.62
CA GLU A 199 6.12 -5.21 -13.85
C GLU A 199 5.00 -5.39 -14.88
N ALA A 200 3.85 -4.79 -14.61
CA ALA A 200 2.71 -4.77 -15.52
C ALA A 200 2.87 -3.69 -16.60
N PRO A 201 2.23 -3.86 -17.76
CA PRO A 201 2.02 -2.78 -18.71
C PRO A 201 1.30 -1.57 -18.09
N GLU A 202 1.42 -0.41 -18.73
CA GLU A 202 0.80 0.83 -18.21
C GLU A 202 -0.72 0.86 -18.41
N ASP A 203 -1.21 0.35 -19.50
CA ASP A 203 -2.60 0.54 -19.96
C ASP A 203 -3.43 -0.76 -19.94
N GLU A 204 -2.94 -1.83 -19.32
CA GLU A 204 -3.57 -3.14 -19.34
C GLU A 204 -3.75 -3.70 -17.93
N GLU A 205 -4.84 -4.41 -17.73
CA GLU A 205 -5.02 -5.26 -16.55
C GLU A 205 -4.10 -6.47 -16.65
N ALA A 206 -3.37 -6.76 -15.58
CA ALA A 206 -2.43 -7.88 -15.56
C ALA A 206 -2.40 -8.56 -14.17
N ALA A 207 -2.22 -9.88 -14.18
CA ALA A 207 -1.86 -10.64 -13.00
C ALA A 207 -0.34 -10.84 -13.00
N LEU A 208 0.33 -10.38 -11.94
CA LEU A 208 1.77 -10.53 -11.78
C LEU A 208 2.07 -11.60 -10.73
N VAL A 209 3.06 -12.44 -11.03
CA VAL A 209 3.56 -13.46 -10.11
C VAL A 209 5.07 -13.31 -9.98
N ALA A 210 5.57 -13.26 -8.74
CA ALA A 210 6.99 -13.28 -8.44
C ALA A 210 7.27 -14.25 -7.29
N GLU A 211 8.37 -14.98 -7.40
CA GLU A 211 8.93 -15.76 -6.31
C GLU A 211 9.81 -14.85 -5.46
N ILE A 212 9.64 -14.91 -4.14
CA ILE A 212 10.35 -14.07 -3.15
C ILE A 212 11.24 -14.96 -2.28
N ASP A 213 12.54 -14.73 -2.33
CA ASP A 213 13.50 -15.32 -1.41
C ASP A 213 13.77 -14.38 -0.24
N LEU A 214 13.18 -14.66 0.92
CA LEU A 214 13.31 -13.83 2.12
C LEU A 214 14.75 -13.68 2.61
N SER A 215 15.67 -14.58 2.24
CA SER A 215 17.10 -14.46 2.61
C SER A 215 17.75 -13.22 2.00
N HIS A 216 17.29 -12.74 0.86
CA HIS A 216 17.82 -11.53 0.21
C HIS A 216 17.77 -10.30 1.11
N ARG A 217 16.76 -10.19 1.99
CA ARG A 217 16.69 -9.12 2.98
C ARG A 217 17.86 -9.19 3.97
N GLN A 218 18.14 -10.38 4.49
CA GLN A 218 19.22 -10.59 5.46
C GLN A 218 20.58 -10.34 4.80
N ASP A 219 20.80 -10.88 3.60
CA ASP A 219 22.03 -10.72 2.84
C ASP A 219 22.32 -9.23 2.57
N TRP A 220 21.29 -8.47 2.16
CA TRP A 220 21.44 -7.05 1.90
C TRP A 220 21.78 -6.24 3.15
N LEU A 221 21.06 -6.46 4.24
CA LEU A 221 21.28 -5.75 5.50
C LEU A 221 22.56 -6.19 6.22
N GLN A 222 23.07 -7.38 5.94
CA GLN A 222 24.38 -7.83 6.42
C GLN A 222 25.51 -7.17 5.63
N LEU A 223 25.36 -7.07 4.31
CA LEU A 223 26.32 -6.39 3.43
C LEU A 223 26.39 -4.89 3.70
N PHE A 224 25.23 -4.27 3.90
CA PHE A 224 25.08 -2.84 4.22
C PHE A 224 24.26 -2.67 5.49
N PRO A 225 24.90 -2.59 6.67
CA PRO A 225 24.19 -2.56 7.95
C PRO A 225 23.58 -1.18 8.26
N PHE A 226 22.68 -0.70 7.41
CA PHE A 226 22.06 0.62 7.49
C PHE A 226 21.43 0.90 8.86
N PHE A 227 20.75 -0.08 9.44
CA PHE A 227 20.05 0.11 10.70
C PHE A 227 20.99 0.23 11.89
N ALA A 228 22.09 -0.52 11.88
CA ALA A 228 23.09 -0.49 12.95
C ALA A 228 23.93 0.81 12.94
N THR A 229 24.08 1.43 11.76
CA THR A 229 24.90 2.64 11.56
C THR A 229 24.09 3.93 11.57
N ARG A 230 22.80 3.88 11.86
CA ARG A 230 21.93 5.07 11.97
C ARG A 230 22.41 5.98 13.11
N ARG A 231 22.14 7.26 12.95
CA ARG A 231 22.40 8.29 13.95
C ARG A 231 21.08 8.93 14.42
N PRO A 232 20.25 8.17 15.22
CA PRO A 232 18.94 8.69 15.67
C PRO A 232 19.03 10.01 16.43
N ASP A 233 20.18 10.28 17.04
CA ASP A 233 20.49 11.54 17.73
C ASP A 233 20.58 12.77 16.81
N THR A 234 20.61 12.54 15.48
CA THR A 234 20.66 13.60 14.47
C THR A 234 19.37 13.76 13.69
N TYR A 235 18.37 12.91 13.96
CA TYR A 235 17.07 12.97 13.30
C TYR A 235 16.08 13.74 14.18
N SER A 236 15.33 14.66 13.58
CA SER A 236 14.30 15.46 14.24
C SER A 236 12.98 14.71 14.36
#